data_6886340c44e24a0ec1e7d97f94efe242
#
_entry.id   6886340c44e24a0ec1e7d97f94efe242
#
_cell.length_a   1.000
_cell.length_b   1.000
_cell.length_c   1.000
_cell.angle_alpha   90.00
_cell.angle_beta   90.00
_cell.angle_gamma   90.00
#
_symmetry.space_group_name_H-M   'P 1'
#
loop_
_entity.id
_entity.type
_entity.pdbx_description
1 polymer ?
#
loop_
_entity_poly.entity_id
_entity_poly.type
_entity_poly.pdbx_seq_one_letter_code
_entity_poly.pdbx_strand_id
1 'polypeptide(L)'
;MKLKHILIAVGVLLVLLVGAKFAGLIGGEKIEKVTVDKAGEKKVVETVTASGKIQPETEVKLSSEVSGEVTELLVKEGDVVKKGQLLCKVRPDVLQSGYERAVASYNSQKASVASSQQQLVQTEANFVNAEATYKRNVALYNKKVISASEFDAAKAAYLTAKANLESAKANVTGAKFGLEQSGANVKEAGANLAKTTIYSPVDGVVSKLSIELGDRILGTSQMAGTEIMRISNLTTMEVNVEVNENDINRVNVGDSASIEIDAFADKKFKGIVTEIASSSTSVGATTTSVDQVTNFSVKVRLLADSYSAVKGGAKDLPSPFRPGLSATVDIESETVTGLAVPIQAVFTGDKDKSTDPMKNSGNDQNMDKQKSKLNDKKVKQYVYLFDSKAATVKKTEVTTGIQDDQFIIVATGLKAGQEIVSGPY
;
A
#
# COMPACT_ATOMS: atom_id res chain seq x y z
N MET A 1 72.68 -64.80 3.88
CA MET A 1 71.86 -64.84 2.65
C MET A 1 72.40 -63.81 1.68
N LYS A 2 72.72 -64.21 0.47
CA LYS A 2 73.46 -63.36 -0.47
C LYS A 2 72.54 -62.31 -1.14
N LEU A 3 72.95 -61.05 -1.13
CA LEU A 3 72.18 -59.85 -1.63
C LEU A 3 71.51 -60.11 -2.94
N LYS A 4 72.00 -61.01 -3.81
CA LYS A 4 71.39 -61.42 -5.08
C LYS A 4 70.04 -62.11 -4.96
N HIS A 5 69.79 -62.86 -3.90
CA HIS A 5 68.45 -63.52 -3.68
C HIS A 5 67.38 -62.56 -3.21
N ILE A 6 67.77 -61.49 -2.51
CA ILE A 6 66.83 -60.40 -2.11
C ILE A 6 66.40 -59.58 -3.29
N LEU A 7 67.33 -59.29 -4.21
CA LEU A 7 67.01 -58.54 -5.45
C LEU A 7 66.10 -59.33 -6.40
N ILE A 8 66.27 -60.65 -6.48
CA ILE A 8 65.40 -61.51 -7.28
C ILE A 8 64.03 -61.62 -6.67
N ALA A 9 63.92 -61.72 -5.35
CA ALA A 9 62.64 -61.77 -4.63
C ALA A 9 61.85 -60.44 -4.77
N VAL A 10 62.54 -59.30 -4.71
CA VAL A 10 61.89 -57.99 -4.93
C VAL A 10 61.47 -57.84 -6.41
N GLY A 11 62.23 -58.34 -7.36
CA GLY A 11 61.90 -58.33 -8.79
C GLY A 11 60.63 -59.16 -9.08
N VAL A 12 60.53 -60.38 -8.52
CA VAL A 12 59.36 -61.25 -8.65
C VAL A 12 58.13 -60.67 -7.98
N LEU A 13 58.27 -59.99 -6.79
CA LEU A 13 57.19 -59.30 -6.13
C LEU A 13 56.66 -58.13 -6.93
N LEU A 14 57.57 -57.38 -7.58
CA LEU A 14 57.20 -56.25 -8.45
C LEU A 14 56.44 -56.72 -9.75
N VAL A 15 56.88 -57.83 -10.34
CA VAL A 15 56.18 -58.45 -11.48
C VAL A 15 54.83 -59.00 -11.06
N LEU A 16 54.67 -59.60 -9.88
CA LEU A 16 53.41 -60.05 -9.34
C LEU A 16 52.44 -58.88 -9.04
N LEU A 17 52.95 -57.76 -8.52
CA LEU A 17 52.15 -56.54 -8.26
C LEU A 17 51.69 -55.89 -9.58
N VAL A 18 52.55 -55.81 -10.61
CA VAL A 18 52.16 -55.30 -11.94
C VAL A 18 51.20 -56.27 -12.60
N GLY A 19 51.43 -57.60 -12.49
CA GLY A 19 50.48 -58.60 -13.03
C GLY A 19 49.10 -58.56 -12.30
N ALA A 20 49.05 -58.34 -11.02
CA ALA A 20 47.78 -58.18 -10.26
C ALA A 20 47.05 -56.90 -10.62
N LYS A 21 47.76 -55.83 -10.97
CA LYS A 21 47.18 -54.58 -11.46
C LYS A 21 46.62 -54.73 -12.89
N PHE A 22 47.32 -55.50 -13.75
CA PHE A 22 46.86 -55.79 -15.11
C PHE A 22 45.71 -56.80 -15.17
N ALA A 23 45.64 -57.72 -14.18
CA ALA A 23 44.55 -58.66 -13.97
C ALA A 23 43.30 -58.08 -13.33
N GLY A 24 43.26 -56.76 -13.03
CA GLY A 24 42.10 -56.12 -12.46
C GLY A 24 41.83 -56.43 -10.97
N LEU A 25 42.76 -57.11 -10.26
CA LEU A 25 42.65 -57.47 -8.84
C LEU A 25 43.02 -56.35 -7.87
N ILE A 26 43.69 -55.28 -8.36
CA ILE A 26 44.05 -54.09 -7.56
C ILE A 26 43.59 -52.88 -8.36
N GLY A 27 42.40 -52.38 -8.07
CA GLY A 27 41.75 -51.22 -8.71
C GLY A 27 40.32 -51.51 -9.07
N GLY A 28 39.55 -52.09 -8.15
CA GLY A 28 38.12 -52.23 -8.34
C GLY A 28 37.48 -50.86 -8.53
N GLU A 29 36.74 -50.68 -9.61
CA GLU A 29 35.91 -49.53 -9.84
C GLU A 29 35.07 -49.34 -8.56
N LYS A 30 35.15 -48.14 -7.98
CA LYS A 30 34.33 -47.79 -6.84
C LYS A 30 32.87 -47.76 -7.30
N ILE A 31 32.15 -48.83 -7.02
CA ILE A 31 30.70 -48.87 -7.23
C ILE A 31 30.08 -47.97 -6.18
N GLU A 32 29.68 -46.77 -6.57
CA GLU A 32 28.89 -45.88 -5.71
C GLU A 32 27.42 -46.24 -5.85
N LYS A 33 26.77 -46.40 -4.70
CA LYS A 33 25.31 -46.63 -4.65
C LYS A 33 24.60 -45.30 -4.89
N VAL A 34 23.84 -45.23 -5.97
CA VAL A 34 23.07 -44.03 -6.32
C VAL A 34 21.58 -44.32 -6.20
N THR A 35 20.83 -43.30 -5.81
CA THR A 35 19.37 -43.32 -5.87
C THR A 35 18.92 -42.89 -7.26
N VAL A 36 17.98 -43.59 -7.83
CA VAL A 36 17.49 -43.34 -9.20
C VAL A 36 16.01 -43.00 -9.15
N ASP A 37 15.64 -41.90 -9.77
CA ASP A 37 14.29 -41.45 -9.98
C ASP A 37 13.92 -41.39 -11.47
N LYS A 38 12.63 -41.44 -11.77
CA LYS A 38 12.14 -41.36 -13.15
C LYS A 38 11.67 -39.95 -13.49
N ALA A 39 12.18 -39.42 -14.62
CA ALA A 39 11.66 -38.18 -15.18
C ALA A 39 10.20 -38.41 -15.65
N GLY A 40 9.25 -37.65 -15.08
CA GLY A 40 7.83 -37.79 -15.36
C GLY A 40 7.15 -36.43 -15.58
N GLU A 41 6.02 -36.44 -16.24
CA GLU A 41 5.21 -35.23 -16.35
C GLU A 41 4.58 -34.91 -15.00
N LYS A 42 4.83 -33.71 -14.50
CA LYS A 42 4.25 -33.18 -13.28
C LYS A 42 3.81 -31.71 -13.48
N LYS A 43 2.84 -31.33 -12.70
CA LYS A 43 2.42 -29.92 -12.56
C LYS A 43 3.36 -29.29 -11.52
N VAL A 44 4.20 -28.36 -11.93
CA VAL A 44 5.10 -27.58 -11.07
C VAL A 44 4.51 -26.17 -10.96
N VAL A 45 4.42 -25.68 -9.74
CA VAL A 45 3.93 -24.33 -9.43
C VAL A 45 5.10 -23.53 -8.87
N GLU A 46 5.51 -22.49 -9.57
CA GLU A 46 6.51 -21.59 -9.07
C GLU A 46 5.90 -20.72 -7.96
N THR A 47 6.52 -20.71 -6.79
CA THR A 47 6.06 -19.95 -5.65
C THR A 47 7.06 -18.88 -5.25
N VAL A 48 6.55 -17.69 -4.94
CA VAL A 48 7.30 -16.59 -4.36
C VAL A 48 6.88 -16.44 -2.91
N THR A 49 7.78 -16.77 -1.99
CA THR A 49 7.53 -16.67 -0.55
C THR A 49 7.91 -15.29 -0.04
N ALA A 50 6.99 -14.63 0.65
CA ALA A 50 7.21 -13.33 1.24
C ALA A 50 6.58 -13.25 2.63
N SER A 51 7.20 -12.50 3.54
CA SER A 51 6.68 -12.27 4.89
C SER A 51 6.08 -10.88 5.00
N GLY A 52 5.03 -10.76 5.81
CA GLY A 52 4.35 -9.49 5.99
C GLY A 52 3.45 -9.43 7.22
N LYS A 53 2.60 -8.42 7.26
CA LYS A 53 1.65 -8.20 8.35
C LYS A 53 0.22 -8.14 7.85
N ILE A 54 -0.67 -8.73 8.65
CA ILE A 54 -2.10 -8.63 8.42
C ILE A 54 -2.57 -7.22 8.79
N GLN A 55 -3.31 -6.61 7.90
CA GLN A 55 -3.95 -5.31 8.10
C GLN A 55 -5.37 -5.32 7.53
N PRO A 56 -6.25 -4.42 7.99
CA PRO A 56 -7.55 -4.23 7.36
C PRO A 56 -7.37 -3.59 5.99
N GLU A 57 -8.20 -3.96 5.02
CA GLU A 57 -8.21 -3.34 3.69
C GLU A 57 -8.52 -1.82 3.77
N THR A 58 -9.37 -1.44 4.72
CA THR A 58 -9.73 -0.04 4.96
C THR A 58 -9.47 0.34 6.41
N GLU A 59 -8.55 1.26 6.62
CA GLU A 59 -8.27 1.88 7.92
C GLU A 59 -8.39 3.41 7.79
N VAL A 60 -9.18 4.01 8.66
CA VAL A 60 -9.34 5.47 8.75
C VAL A 60 -8.72 5.98 10.04
N LYS A 61 -7.72 6.83 9.91
CA LYS A 61 -7.10 7.55 11.02
C LYS A 61 -7.88 8.82 11.28
N LEU A 62 -8.48 8.93 12.46
CA LEU A 62 -9.18 10.12 12.91
C LEU A 62 -8.23 11.02 13.69
N SER A 63 -8.06 12.26 13.21
CA SER A 63 -7.28 13.29 13.88
C SER A 63 -8.16 14.47 14.24
N SER A 64 -7.79 15.20 15.29
CA SER A 64 -8.53 16.41 15.68
C SER A 64 -8.24 17.55 14.72
N GLU A 65 -9.29 18.24 14.28
CA GLU A 65 -9.19 19.49 13.53
C GLU A 65 -9.23 20.73 14.45
N VAL A 66 -9.57 20.53 15.73
CA VAL A 66 -9.67 21.61 16.72
C VAL A 66 -8.86 21.28 17.97
N SER A 67 -8.35 22.31 18.61
CA SER A 67 -7.63 22.16 19.88
C SER A 67 -8.58 22.29 21.05
N GLY A 68 -8.44 21.43 22.05
CA GLY A 68 -9.26 21.48 23.25
C GLY A 68 -9.01 20.28 24.16
N GLU A 69 -9.79 20.18 25.23
CA GLU A 69 -9.80 19.06 26.17
C GLU A 69 -10.94 18.10 25.81
N VAL A 70 -10.69 16.81 25.87
CA VAL A 70 -11.70 15.76 25.63
C VAL A 70 -12.64 15.71 26.84
N THR A 71 -13.87 16.12 26.64
CA THR A 71 -14.91 16.17 27.72
C THR A 71 -15.75 14.92 27.79
N GLU A 72 -15.96 14.25 26.66
CA GLU A 72 -16.71 13.00 26.57
C GLU A 72 -15.99 12.03 25.63
N LEU A 73 -15.86 10.78 26.05
CA LEU A 73 -15.34 9.67 25.25
C LEU A 73 -16.30 8.51 25.42
N LEU A 74 -17.01 8.17 24.32
CA LEU A 74 -18.15 7.25 24.33
C LEU A 74 -17.80 5.85 23.81
N VAL A 75 -16.54 5.66 23.37
CA VAL A 75 -16.08 4.41 22.78
C VAL A 75 -14.76 3.98 23.42
N LYS A 76 -14.51 2.68 23.38
CA LYS A 76 -13.28 2.02 23.84
C LYS A 76 -12.62 1.30 22.69
N GLU A 77 -11.35 0.96 22.87
CA GLU A 77 -10.63 0.09 21.93
C GLU A 77 -11.32 -1.28 21.84
N GLY A 78 -11.57 -1.71 20.62
CA GLY A 78 -12.33 -2.93 20.32
C GLY A 78 -13.84 -2.77 20.11
N ASP A 79 -14.41 -1.60 20.35
CA ASP A 79 -15.83 -1.35 20.14
C ASP A 79 -16.18 -1.30 18.65
N VAL A 80 -17.35 -1.87 18.31
CA VAL A 80 -17.94 -1.77 16.96
C VAL A 80 -18.67 -0.44 16.83
N VAL A 81 -18.36 0.34 15.83
CA VAL A 81 -18.95 1.64 15.56
C VAL A 81 -19.60 1.69 14.19
N LYS A 82 -20.68 2.47 14.09
CA LYS A 82 -21.41 2.72 12.83
C LYS A 82 -21.09 4.10 12.29
N LYS A 83 -21.15 4.26 10.98
CA LYS A 83 -21.04 5.55 10.31
C LYS A 83 -22.03 6.57 10.89
N GLY A 84 -21.53 7.75 11.26
CA GLY A 84 -22.32 8.80 11.92
C GLY A 84 -22.52 8.61 13.41
N GLN A 85 -21.98 7.58 14.03
CA GLN A 85 -22.02 7.41 15.49
C GLN A 85 -21.07 8.40 16.15
N LEU A 86 -21.53 9.02 17.25
CA LEU A 86 -20.74 9.92 18.09
C LEU A 86 -19.65 9.14 18.82
N LEU A 87 -18.41 9.58 18.69
CA LEU A 87 -17.23 8.94 19.27
C LEU A 87 -16.72 9.70 20.49
N CYS A 88 -16.44 10.98 20.31
CA CYS A 88 -15.97 11.83 21.41
C CYS A 88 -16.37 13.29 21.20
N LYS A 89 -16.31 14.08 22.28
CA LYS A 89 -16.51 15.53 22.25
C LYS A 89 -15.33 16.25 22.86
N VAL A 90 -14.96 17.34 22.20
CA VAL A 90 -13.93 18.28 22.64
C VAL A 90 -14.63 19.50 23.26
N ARG A 91 -14.05 20.10 24.29
CA ARG A 91 -14.61 21.27 24.98
C ARG A 91 -14.91 22.40 23.99
N PRO A 92 -16.19 22.82 23.88
CA PRO A 92 -16.61 23.73 22.83
C PRO A 92 -16.55 25.22 23.24
N ASP A 93 -16.27 25.55 24.51
CA ASP A 93 -16.53 26.86 25.14
C ASP A 93 -16.04 28.07 24.32
N VAL A 94 -14.81 27.99 23.79
CA VAL A 94 -14.22 29.08 22.98
C VAL A 94 -14.88 29.18 21.60
N LEU A 95 -15.17 28.06 20.97
CA LEU A 95 -15.82 28.01 19.65
C LEU A 95 -17.28 28.36 19.74
N GLN A 96 -17.97 27.95 20.85
CA GLN A 96 -19.33 28.28 21.14
C GLN A 96 -19.46 29.81 21.30
N SER A 97 -18.59 30.43 22.12
CA SER A 97 -18.56 31.90 22.28
C SER A 97 -18.27 32.63 20.98
N GLY A 98 -17.43 32.01 20.10
CA GLY A 98 -17.15 32.53 18.75
C GLY A 98 -18.40 32.52 17.88
N TYR A 99 -19.14 31.41 17.89
CA TYR A 99 -20.39 31.28 17.15
C TYR A 99 -21.46 32.27 17.65
N GLU A 100 -21.63 32.41 18.95
CA GLU A 100 -22.58 33.36 19.54
C GLU A 100 -22.26 34.82 19.16
N ARG A 101 -20.98 35.19 19.12
CA ARG A 101 -20.56 36.52 18.63
C ARG A 101 -20.89 36.74 17.17
N ALA A 102 -20.67 35.72 16.32
CA ALA A 102 -21.01 35.79 14.91
C ALA A 102 -22.54 35.93 14.70
N VAL A 103 -23.36 35.20 15.49
CA VAL A 103 -24.82 35.34 15.46
C VAL A 103 -25.27 36.73 15.93
N ALA A 104 -24.66 37.29 16.96
CA ALA A 104 -24.96 38.64 17.41
C ALA A 104 -24.63 39.69 16.32
N SER A 105 -23.49 39.55 15.65
CA SER A 105 -23.11 40.41 14.53
C SER A 105 -24.10 40.29 13.35
N TYR A 106 -24.54 39.10 13.01
CA TYR A 106 -25.56 38.87 11.99
C TYR A 106 -26.88 39.56 12.35
N ASN A 107 -27.32 39.44 13.59
CA ASN A 107 -28.55 40.11 14.05
C ASN A 107 -28.44 41.63 13.99
N SER A 108 -27.28 42.21 14.33
CA SER A 108 -27.00 43.64 14.19
C SER A 108 -27.09 44.08 12.72
N GLN A 109 -26.49 43.32 11.81
CA GLN A 109 -26.54 43.63 10.38
C GLN A 109 -27.96 43.49 9.80
N LYS A 110 -28.74 42.51 10.31
CA LYS A 110 -30.15 42.36 9.96
C LYS A 110 -30.97 43.61 10.36
N ALA A 111 -30.72 44.16 11.56
CA ALA A 111 -31.34 45.41 11.97
C ALA A 111 -30.95 46.60 11.11
N SER A 112 -29.68 46.66 10.65
CA SER A 112 -29.21 47.67 9.68
C SER A 112 -29.96 47.60 8.34
N VAL A 113 -30.18 46.39 7.81
CA VAL A 113 -31.00 46.20 6.60
C VAL A 113 -32.41 46.72 6.80
N ALA A 114 -33.05 46.41 7.97
CA ALA A 114 -34.41 46.90 8.29
C ALA A 114 -34.46 48.43 8.34
N SER A 115 -33.43 49.06 8.98
CA SER A 115 -33.31 50.53 9.03
C SER A 115 -33.18 51.14 7.61
N SER A 116 -32.31 50.59 6.77
CA SER A 116 -32.14 51.05 5.40
C SER A 116 -33.41 50.87 4.58
N GLN A 117 -34.16 49.81 4.82
CA GLN A 117 -35.43 49.57 4.14
C GLN A 117 -36.50 50.63 4.53
N GLN A 118 -36.56 51.04 5.82
CA GLN A 118 -37.46 52.12 6.26
C GLN A 118 -37.06 53.46 5.66
N GLN A 119 -35.76 53.73 5.55
CA GLN A 119 -35.26 54.94 4.87
C GLN A 119 -35.66 54.95 3.38
N LEU A 120 -35.61 53.80 2.72
CA LEU A 120 -36.05 53.66 1.35
C LEU A 120 -37.55 54.04 1.22
N VAL A 121 -38.43 53.48 2.07
CA VAL A 121 -39.86 53.78 2.10
C VAL A 121 -40.12 55.26 2.25
N GLN A 122 -39.42 55.95 3.18
CA GLN A 122 -39.53 57.39 3.36
C GLN A 122 -39.11 58.16 2.12
N THR A 123 -38.00 57.77 1.48
CA THR A 123 -37.47 58.42 0.27
C THR A 123 -38.41 58.20 -0.94
N GLU A 124 -39.00 57.02 -1.03
CA GLU A 124 -39.97 56.68 -2.05
C GLU A 124 -41.25 57.55 -1.91
N ALA A 125 -41.77 57.77 -0.70
CA ALA A 125 -42.89 58.69 -0.49
C ALA A 125 -42.58 60.14 -0.90
N ASN A 126 -41.34 60.61 -0.63
CA ASN A 126 -40.89 61.93 -1.05
C ASN A 126 -40.81 62.02 -2.57
N PHE A 127 -40.31 60.98 -3.26
CA PHE A 127 -40.24 60.91 -4.74
C PHE A 127 -41.64 60.93 -5.33
N VAL A 128 -42.61 60.16 -4.82
CA VAL A 128 -44.00 60.15 -5.30
C VAL A 128 -44.63 61.55 -5.23
N ASN A 129 -44.41 62.31 -4.14
CA ASN A 129 -44.86 63.68 -4.00
C ASN A 129 -44.23 64.65 -5.02
N ALA A 130 -42.89 64.54 -5.21
CA ALA A 130 -42.19 65.36 -6.20
C ALA A 130 -42.60 65.02 -7.64
N GLU A 131 -42.81 63.76 -7.97
CA GLU A 131 -43.30 63.30 -9.25
C GLU A 131 -44.74 63.83 -9.55
N ALA A 132 -45.64 63.75 -8.56
CA ALA A 132 -47.01 64.27 -8.71
C ALA A 132 -47.01 65.80 -8.96
N THR A 133 -46.12 66.52 -8.24
CA THR A 133 -45.98 67.95 -8.41
C THR A 133 -45.37 68.32 -9.78
N TYR A 134 -44.35 67.61 -10.23
CA TYR A 134 -43.76 67.76 -11.53
C TYR A 134 -44.78 67.50 -12.67
N LYS A 135 -45.54 66.40 -12.60
CA LYS A 135 -46.62 66.07 -13.59
C LYS A 135 -47.68 67.18 -13.65
N ARG A 136 -48.15 67.78 -12.56
CA ARG A 136 -49.03 68.89 -12.50
C ARG A 136 -48.40 70.14 -13.21
N ASN A 137 -47.18 70.49 -12.90
CA ASN A 137 -46.49 71.62 -13.46
C ASN A 137 -46.19 71.45 -14.95
N VAL A 138 -45.93 70.27 -15.45
CA VAL A 138 -45.90 69.96 -16.90
C VAL A 138 -47.21 70.33 -17.60
N ALA A 139 -48.38 69.94 -16.99
CA ALA A 139 -49.68 70.22 -17.55
C ALA A 139 -50.01 71.72 -17.51
N LEU A 140 -49.62 72.45 -16.49
CA LEU A 140 -49.83 73.88 -16.32
C LEU A 140 -48.90 74.70 -17.27
N TYR A 141 -47.61 74.27 -17.41
CA TYR A 141 -46.65 74.90 -18.31
C TYR A 141 -47.12 74.76 -19.81
N ASN A 142 -47.61 73.61 -20.21
CA ASN A 142 -48.14 73.37 -21.54
C ASN A 142 -49.36 74.26 -21.79
N LYS A 143 -50.15 74.63 -20.76
CA LYS A 143 -51.29 75.59 -20.85
C LYS A 143 -50.83 77.03 -20.68
N LYS A 144 -49.52 77.32 -20.58
CA LYS A 144 -48.93 78.67 -20.38
C LYS A 144 -49.43 79.39 -19.10
N VAL A 145 -49.71 78.64 -18.01
CA VAL A 145 -50.23 79.15 -16.75
C VAL A 145 -49.09 79.50 -15.76
N ILE A 146 -47.94 78.78 -15.86
CA ILE A 146 -46.77 79.02 -14.96
C ILE A 146 -45.57 79.51 -15.80
N SER A 147 -44.57 80.14 -15.15
CA SER A 147 -43.35 80.62 -15.74
C SER A 147 -42.34 79.45 -16.01
N ALA A 148 -41.41 79.71 -16.95
CA ALA A 148 -40.35 78.74 -17.24
C ALA A 148 -39.46 78.43 -15.93
N SER A 149 -39.22 79.47 -15.13
CA SER A 149 -38.46 79.31 -13.87
C SER A 149 -39.11 78.39 -12.85
N GLU A 150 -40.49 78.52 -12.74
CA GLU A 150 -41.24 77.60 -11.83
C GLU A 150 -41.27 76.14 -12.35
N PHE A 151 -41.38 75.98 -13.69
CA PHE A 151 -41.27 74.68 -14.32
C PHE A 151 -39.88 74.07 -14.07
N ASP A 152 -38.78 74.81 -14.30
CA ASP A 152 -37.38 74.36 -14.11
C ASP A 152 -37.13 74.01 -12.66
N ALA A 153 -37.65 74.78 -11.68
CA ALA A 153 -37.56 74.46 -10.26
C ALA A 153 -38.27 73.12 -9.90
N ALA A 154 -39.47 72.88 -10.47
CA ALA A 154 -40.20 71.64 -10.26
C ALA A 154 -39.48 70.40 -10.89
N LYS A 155 -38.87 70.64 -12.07
CA LYS A 155 -38.06 69.62 -12.76
C LYS A 155 -36.81 69.26 -11.94
N ALA A 156 -36.11 70.28 -11.42
CA ALA A 156 -34.94 70.08 -10.61
C ALA A 156 -35.26 69.30 -9.33
N ALA A 157 -36.39 69.67 -8.65
CA ALA A 157 -36.87 68.95 -7.47
C ALA A 157 -37.19 67.46 -7.73
N TYR A 158 -37.84 67.20 -8.89
CA TYR A 158 -38.13 65.81 -9.33
C TYR A 158 -36.83 65.02 -9.57
N LEU A 159 -35.86 65.60 -10.30
CA LEU A 159 -34.58 64.93 -10.58
C LEU A 159 -33.77 64.64 -9.31
N THR A 160 -33.79 65.59 -8.35
CA THR A 160 -33.15 65.39 -7.04
C THR A 160 -33.81 64.29 -6.26
N ALA A 161 -35.16 64.29 -6.20
CA ALA A 161 -35.89 63.21 -5.49
C ALA A 161 -35.65 61.82 -6.15
N LYS A 162 -35.53 61.79 -7.49
CA LYS A 162 -35.23 60.56 -8.24
C LYS A 162 -33.82 60.06 -7.88
N ALA A 163 -32.81 60.91 -7.86
CA ALA A 163 -31.43 60.58 -7.52
C ALA A 163 -31.34 60.07 -6.05
N ASN A 164 -32.08 60.69 -5.12
CA ASN A 164 -32.16 60.26 -3.72
C ASN A 164 -32.80 58.86 -3.58
N LEU A 165 -33.84 58.59 -4.38
CA LEU A 165 -34.47 57.26 -4.39
C LEU A 165 -33.48 56.16 -4.88
N GLU A 166 -32.76 56.44 -5.95
CA GLU A 166 -31.77 55.48 -6.49
C GLU A 166 -30.61 55.26 -5.47
N SER A 167 -30.18 56.35 -4.82
CA SER A 167 -29.22 56.25 -3.71
C SER A 167 -29.72 55.38 -2.55
N ALA A 168 -30.98 55.60 -2.12
CA ALA A 168 -31.58 54.79 -1.03
C ALA A 168 -31.73 53.31 -1.43
N LYS A 169 -32.05 52.99 -2.71
CA LYS A 169 -32.07 51.60 -3.24
C LYS A 169 -30.68 50.98 -3.17
N ALA A 170 -29.63 51.73 -3.59
CA ALA A 170 -28.27 51.27 -3.54
C ALA A 170 -27.81 50.98 -2.09
N ASN A 171 -28.21 51.82 -1.11
CA ASN A 171 -27.93 51.66 0.28
C ASN A 171 -28.56 50.36 0.84
N VAL A 172 -29.85 50.08 0.48
CA VAL A 172 -30.50 48.79 0.87
C VAL A 172 -29.76 47.62 0.27
N THR A 173 -29.31 47.72 -1.00
CA THR A 173 -28.56 46.65 -1.64
C THR A 173 -27.20 46.43 -0.94
N GLY A 174 -26.49 47.50 -0.59
CA GLY A 174 -25.23 47.42 0.18
C GLY A 174 -25.43 46.79 1.55
N ALA A 175 -26.51 47.20 2.26
CA ALA A 175 -26.82 46.59 3.56
C ALA A 175 -27.19 45.10 3.45
N LYS A 176 -27.85 44.65 2.38
CA LYS A 176 -28.12 43.22 2.11
C LYS A 176 -26.84 42.43 1.88
N PHE A 177 -25.88 42.97 1.12
CA PHE A 177 -24.56 42.30 0.96
C PHE A 177 -23.80 42.20 2.30
N GLY A 178 -23.90 43.24 3.15
CA GLY A 178 -23.33 43.17 4.50
C GLY A 178 -23.99 42.09 5.38
N LEU A 179 -25.31 41.88 5.23
CA LEU A 179 -26.00 40.78 5.90
C LEU A 179 -25.54 39.41 5.40
N GLU A 180 -25.40 39.25 4.08
CA GLU A 180 -24.91 38.02 3.45
C GLU A 180 -23.48 37.69 3.93
N GLN A 181 -22.59 38.67 3.97
CA GLN A 181 -21.25 38.52 4.55
C GLN A 181 -21.28 38.05 6.01
N SER A 182 -22.13 38.67 6.84
CA SER A 182 -22.28 38.26 8.24
C SER A 182 -22.87 36.86 8.33
N GLY A 183 -23.76 36.46 7.41
CA GLY A 183 -24.30 35.10 7.32
C GLY A 183 -23.21 34.05 6.98
N ALA A 184 -22.26 34.39 6.11
CA ALA A 184 -21.11 33.56 5.82
C ALA A 184 -20.23 33.35 7.08
N ASN A 185 -19.99 34.42 7.86
CA ASN A 185 -19.24 34.33 9.11
C ASN A 185 -19.91 33.43 10.16
N VAL A 186 -21.28 33.44 10.23
CA VAL A 186 -22.04 32.53 11.11
C VAL A 186 -21.87 31.09 10.67
N LYS A 187 -21.92 30.82 9.35
CA LYS A 187 -21.70 29.48 8.80
C LYS A 187 -20.30 28.96 9.12
N GLU A 188 -19.29 29.80 8.97
CA GLU A 188 -17.89 29.45 9.28
C GLU A 188 -17.74 29.13 10.78
N ALA A 189 -18.23 29.99 11.67
CA ALA A 189 -18.16 29.75 13.10
C ALA A 189 -18.94 28.48 13.51
N GLY A 190 -20.10 28.22 12.88
CA GLY A 190 -20.88 27.00 13.10
C GLY A 190 -20.17 25.74 12.62
N ALA A 191 -19.49 25.80 11.47
CA ALA A 191 -18.71 24.69 10.97
C ALA A 191 -17.53 24.36 11.90
N ASN A 192 -16.84 25.38 12.44
CA ASN A 192 -15.77 25.20 13.41
C ASN A 192 -16.29 24.63 14.74
N LEU A 193 -17.47 25.05 15.19
CA LEU A 193 -18.12 24.49 16.37
C LEU A 193 -18.49 23.01 16.14
N ALA A 194 -19.01 22.65 14.97
CA ALA A 194 -19.37 21.28 14.64
C ALA A 194 -18.16 20.32 14.71
N LYS A 195 -16.94 20.80 14.43
CA LYS A 195 -15.70 20.02 14.53
C LYS A 195 -15.33 19.61 15.96
N THR A 196 -15.96 20.19 16.98
CA THR A 196 -15.77 19.76 18.38
C THR A 196 -16.47 18.43 18.69
N THR A 197 -17.38 18.01 17.84
CA THR A 197 -18.13 16.75 17.99
C THR A 197 -17.67 15.79 16.89
N ILE A 198 -17.00 14.71 17.29
CA ILE A 198 -16.33 13.81 16.36
C ILE A 198 -17.18 12.57 16.14
N TYR A 199 -17.50 12.32 14.88
CA TYR A 199 -18.33 11.19 14.44
C TYR A 199 -17.51 10.21 13.62
N SER A 200 -17.93 8.92 13.59
CA SER A 200 -17.33 7.94 12.71
C SER A 200 -17.69 8.21 11.24
N PRO A 201 -16.69 8.29 10.33
CA PRO A 201 -16.94 8.45 8.89
C PRO A 201 -17.33 7.14 8.20
N VAL A 202 -17.03 5.98 8.81
CA VAL A 202 -17.23 4.64 8.26
C VAL A 202 -17.76 3.67 9.33
N ASP A 203 -18.31 2.55 8.87
CA ASP A 203 -18.60 1.42 9.75
C ASP A 203 -17.31 0.63 10.01
N GLY A 204 -17.09 0.19 11.25
CA GLY A 204 -15.89 -0.56 11.59
C GLY A 204 -15.70 -0.81 13.07
N VAL A 205 -14.50 -1.15 13.45
CA VAL A 205 -14.08 -1.39 14.84
C VAL A 205 -12.98 -0.40 15.21
N VAL A 206 -13.00 0.14 16.41
CA VAL A 206 -11.92 0.98 16.95
C VAL A 206 -10.70 0.10 17.17
N SER A 207 -9.76 0.15 16.23
CA SER A 207 -8.54 -0.68 16.26
C SER A 207 -7.47 -0.11 17.20
N LYS A 208 -7.47 1.20 17.39
CA LYS A 208 -6.56 1.90 18.29
C LYS A 208 -7.23 3.16 18.84
N LEU A 209 -7.10 3.39 20.13
CA LEU A 209 -7.52 4.61 20.81
C LEU A 209 -6.27 5.29 21.39
N SER A 210 -5.98 6.52 20.90
CA SER A 210 -4.74 7.23 21.26
C SER A 210 -4.94 8.33 22.27
N ILE A 211 -6.18 8.53 22.76
CA ILE A 211 -6.55 9.59 23.71
C ILE A 211 -7.34 9.03 24.88
N GLU A 212 -7.31 9.74 26.00
CA GLU A 212 -8.10 9.47 27.19
C GLU A 212 -9.03 10.64 27.54
N LEU A 213 -10.01 10.37 28.41
CA LEU A 213 -10.91 11.41 28.92
C LEU A 213 -10.10 12.46 29.73
N GLY A 214 -10.23 13.72 29.38
CA GLY A 214 -9.49 14.83 30.00
C GLY A 214 -8.19 15.19 29.27
N ASP A 215 -7.78 14.42 28.27
CA ASP A 215 -6.59 14.74 27.48
C ASP A 215 -6.76 16.04 26.71
N ARG A 216 -5.65 16.76 26.55
CA ARG A 216 -5.60 17.96 25.73
C ARG A 216 -5.05 17.63 24.34
N ILE A 217 -5.95 17.70 23.37
CA ILE A 217 -5.61 17.47 21.96
C ILE A 217 -5.31 18.79 21.24
N LEU A 218 -4.45 18.70 20.25
CA LEU A 218 -4.09 19.82 19.39
C LEU A 218 -4.60 19.52 17.98
N GLY A 219 -5.22 20.52 17.37
CA GLY A 219 -5.66 20.46 15.97
C GLY A 219 -5.56 21.83 15.36
N THR A 220 -4.96 21.93 14.19
CA THR A 220 -4.91 23.14 13.41
C THR A 220 -5.11 22.82 11.94
N SER A 221 -5.65 23.77 11.18
CA SER A 221 -5.82 23.63 9.72
C SER A 221 -4.51 23.54 8.94
N GLN A 222 -3.37 23.79 9.60
CA GLN A 222 -2.05 23.89 8.95
C GLN A 222 -1.10 22.75 9.32
N MET A 223 -1.40 21.98 10.36
CA MET A 223 -0.57 20.85 10.81
C MET A 223 -1.48 19.65 11.09
N ALA A 224 -0.96 18.45 10.84
CA ALA A 224 -1.65 17.22 11.23
C ALA A 224 -1.98 17.28 12.72
N GLY A 225 -3.28 17.19 13.06
CA GLY A 225 -3.75 17.21 14.43
C GLY A 225 -3.36 15.94 15.19
N THR A 226 -3.55 15.95 16.51
CA THR A 226 -3.36 14.77 17.36
C THR A 226 -4.25 13.63 16.85
N GLU A 227 -3.65 12.44 16.61
CA GLU A 227 -4.40 11.23 16.27
C GLU A 227 -5.28 10.84 17.48
N ILE A 228 -6.59 10.77 17.25
CA ILE A 228 -7.59 10.44 18.26
C ILE A 228 -7.75 8.94 18.35
N MET A 229 -8.08 8.32 17.21
CA MET A 229 -8.31 6.88 17.12
C MET A 229 -8.20 6.42 15.68
N ARG A 230 -8.13 5.10 15.49
CA ARG A 230 -8.23 4.44 14.19
C ARG A 230 -9.47 3.57 14.15
N ILE A 231 -10.17 3.66 13.05
CA ILE A 231 -11.33 2.79 12.76
C ILE A 231 -10.99 1.92 11.58
N SER A 232 -11.07 0.61 11.79
CA SER A 232 -10.70 -0.40 10.82
C SER A 232 -11.90 -1.24 10.43
N ASN A 233 -12.08 -1.48 9.14
CA ASN A 233 -13.05 -2.46 8.68
C ASN A 233 -12.43 -3.85 8.74
N LEU A 234 -12.80 -4.64 9.75
CA LEU A 234 -12.29 -6.00 9.93
C LEU A 234 -13.02 -7.06 9.09
N THR A 235 -14.00 -6.67 8.27
CA THR A 235 -14.73 -7.63 7.40
C THR A 235 -13.83 -8.10 6.27
N THR A 236 -12.98 -7.21 5.74
CA THR A 236 -12.02 -7.50 4.68
C THR A 236 -10.62 -7.27 5.21
N MET A 237 -9.81 -8.33 5.20
CA MET A 237 -8.43 -8.30 5.67
C MET A 237 -7.48 -8.59 4.51
N GLU A 238 -6.32 -7.96 4.54
CA GLU A 238 -5.23 -8.18 3.60
C GLU A 238 -3.92 -8.40 4.34
N VAL A 239 -3.00 -9.10 3.70
CA VAL A 239 -1.62 -9.20 4.15
C VAL A 239 -0.78 -8.27 3.27
N ASN A 240 -0.08 -7.35 3.89
CA ASN A 240 0.90 -6.52 3.21
C ASN A 240 2.26 -7.19 3.36
N VAL A 241 2.76 -7.80 2.27
CA VAL A 241 4.03 -8.52 2.23
C VAL A 241 5.09 -7.73 1.48
N GLU A 242 6.35 -7.97 1.85
CA GLU A 242 7.51 -7.38 1.19
C GLU A 242 8.17 -8.41 0.28
N VAL A 243 8.06 -8.22 -1.01
CA VAL A 243 8.64 -9.07 -2.05
C VAL A 243 9.95 -8.45 -2.55
N ASN A 244 10.98 -9.28 -2.72
CA ASN A 244 12.29 -8.86 -3.21
C ASN A 244 12.23 -8.41 -4.68
N GLU A 245 13.13 -7.48 -5.07
CA GLU A 245 13.25 -6.97 -6.45
C GLU A 245 13.48 -8.09 -7.49
N ASN A 246 14.15 -9.17 -7.12
CA ASN A 246 14.43 -10.28 -8.04
C ASN A 246 13.17 -11.10 -8.37
N ASP A 247 12.19 -11.11 -7.46
CA ASP A 247 11.01 -11.97 -7.55
C ASP A 247 9.74 -11.20 -7.93
N ILE A 248 9.74 -9.86 -7.78
CA ILE A 248 8.55 -9.02 -8.04
C ILE A 248 8.06 -9.12 -9.50
N ASN A 249 8.97 -9.32 -10.45
CA ASN A 249 8.62 -9.44 -11.86
C ASN A 249 7.85 -10.73 -12.22
N ARG A 250 7.80 -11.69 -11.28
CA ARG A 250 7.09 -12.97 -11.43
C ARG A 250 5.69 -12.90 -10.85
N VAL A 251 5.42 -11.93 -9.97
CA VAL A 251 4.14 -11.77 -9.30
C VAL A 251 3.21 -10.88 -10.12
N ASN A 252 1.99 -11.34 -10.33
CA ASN A 252 0.96 -10.59 -11.05
C ASN A 252 -0.28 -10.36 -10.18
N VAL A 253 -0.99 -9.28 -10.48
CA VAL A 253 -2.29 -9.02 -9.85
C VAL A 253 -3.27 -10.11 -10.29
N GLY A 254 -3.92 -10.74 -9.32
CA GLY A 254 -4.83 -11.86 -9.52
C GLY A 254 -4.23 -13.22 -9.22
N ASP A 255 -2.93 -13.32 -8.94
CA ASP A 255 -2.29 -14.57 -8.56
C ASP A 255 -2.89 -15.10 -7.25
N SER A 256 -3.06 -16.43 -7.20
CA SER A 256 -3.48 -17.12 -5.98
C SER A 256 -2.34 -17.15 -4.97
N ALA A 257 -2.68 -17.06 -3.70
CA ALA A 257 -1.69 -17.15 -2.64
C ALA A 257 -2.15 -18.06 -1.50
N SER A 258 -1.21 -18.81 -0.94
CA SER A 258 -1.38 -19.56 0.30
C SER A 258 -0.79 -18.75 1.45
N ILE A 259 -1.60 -18.47 2.47
CA ILE A 259 -1.22 -17.60 3.59
C ILE A 259 -1.15 -18.45 4.85
N GLU A 260 0.00 -18.43 5.48
CA GLU A 260 0.24 -19.05 6.78
C GLU A 260 0.44 -17.95 7.82
N ILE A 261 -0.40 -17.97 8.87
CA ILE A 261 -0.41 -16.94 9.91
C ILE A 261 0.21 -17.54 11.16
N ASP A 262 1.23 -16.90 11.74
CA ASP A 262 1.98 -17.41 12.90
C ASP A 262 1.07 -17.75 14.09
N ALA A 263 0.01 -16.97 14.28
CA ALA A 263 -0.98 -17.23 15.34
C ALA A 263 -1.88 -18.44 15.08
N PHE A 264 -1.88 -19.00 13.86
CA PHE A 264 -2.71 -20.11 13.41
C PHE A 264 -1.90 -21.09 12.57
N ALA A 265 -0.74 -21.52 13.08
CA ALA A 265 0.28 -22.31 12.37
C ALA A 265 -0.26 -23.64 11.74
N ASP A 266 -1.35 -24.20 12.28
CA ASP A 266 -1.96 -25.45 11.78
C ASP A 266 -2.88 -25.23 10.56
N LYS A 267 -3.07 -23.97 10.09
CA LYS A 267 -4.05 -23.65 9.05
C LYS A 267 -3.44 -22.77 7.97
N LYS A 268 -3.67 -23.18 6.73
CA LYS A 268 -3.37 -22.37 5.55
C LYS A 268 -4.65 -21.68 5.05
N PHE A 269 -4.54 -20.40 4.80
CA PHE A 269 -5.62 -19.57 4.29
C PHE A 269 -5.37 -19.24 2.82
N LYS A 270 -6.44 -19.07 2.06
CA LYS A 270 -6.32 -18.67 0.66
C LYS A 270 -6.46 -17.17 0.51
N GLY A 271 -5.65 -16.61 -0.37
CA GLY A 271 -5.69 -15.20 -0.73
C GLY A 271 -5.52 -14.98 -2.22
N ILE A 272 -5.69 -13.75 -2.65
CA ILE A 272 -5.48 -13.29 -4.02
C ILE A 272 -4.70 -11.99 -3.97
N VAL A 273 -3.68 -11.85 -4.83
CA VAL A 273 -2.93 -10.60 -5.01
C VAL A 273 -3.85 -9.53 -5.59
N THR A 274 -4.03 -8.43 -4.86
CA THR A 274 -4.90 -7.33 -5.27
C THR A 274 -4.14 -6.12 -5.77
N GLU A 275 -2.97 -5.84 -5.20
CA GLU A 275 -2.19 -4.66 -5.53
C GLU A 275 -0.68 -4.95 -5.42
N ILE A 276 0.10 -4.40 -6.34
CA ILE A 276 1.56 -4.46 -6.34
C ILE A 276 2.05 -3.01 -6.39
N ALA A 277 2.85 -2.61 -5.40
CA ALA A 277 3.40 -1.25 -5.35
C ALA A 277 4.36 -1.01 -6.52
N SER A 278 4.17 0.11 -7.22
CA SER A 278 5.02 0.50 -8.35
C SER A 278 6.37 1.10 -7.93
N SER A 279 6.56 1.38 -6.63
CA SER A 279 7.80 1.92 -6.07
C SER A 279 8.27 1.06 -4.89
N SER A 280 9.59 0.96 -4.73
CA SER A 280 10.14 0.24 -3.59
C SER A 280 9.93 0.98 -2.27
N THR A 281 9.86 0.24 -1.17
CA THR A 281 9.70 0.79 0.19
C THR A 281 10.89 1.64 0.64
N SER A 282 12.05 1.52 -0.01
CA SER A 282 13.27 2.28 0.31
C SER A 282 13.34 3.65 -0.35
N VAL A 283 12.46 3.98 -1.31
CA VAL A 283 12.43 5.30 -1.96
C VAL A 283 11.86 6.34 -0.99
N GLY A 284 12.71 7.20 -0.44
CA GLY A 284 12.34 8.25 0.52
C GLY A 284 12.98 8.11 1.91
N ALA A 285 13.68 7.04 2.21
CA ALA A 285 14.45 6.93 3.43
C ALA A 285 15.77 7.72 3.28
N THR A 286 15.97 8.72 4.14
CA THR A 286 17.14 9.64 4.14
C THR A 286 18.46 9.00 4.61
N THR A 287 18.51 7.68 4.82
CA THR A 287 19.71 6.95 5.24
C THR A 287 20.27 6.13 4.06
N THR A 288 21.29 6.68 3.43
CA THR A 288 22.13 6.02 2.42
C THR A 288 23.02 4.93 3.06
N SER A 289 22.46 3.76 3.33
CA SER A 289 23.27 2.55 3.49
C SER A 289 23.24 1.77 2.17
N VAL A 290 24.40 1.56 1.60
CA VAL A 290 24.64 1.01 0.24
C VAL A 290 24.25 -0.48 0.10
N ASP A 291 23.84 -1.15 1.19
CA ASP A 291 23.50 -2.57 1.25
C ASP A 291 22.01 -2.84 1.56
N GLN A 292 21.11 -1.89 1.31
CA GLN A 292 19.70 -2.13 1.60
C GLN A 292 19.03 -2.91 0.46
N VAL A 293 18.53 -4.10 0.79
CA VAL A 293 17.74 -4.94 -0.13
C VAL A 293 16.50 -4.17 -0.57
N THR A 294 16.29 -4.06 -1.87
CA THR A 294 15.12 -3.40 -2.45
C THR A 294 13.92 -4.32 -2.39
N ASN A 295 12.91 -3.95 -1.59
CA ASN A 295 11.66 -4.67 -1.48
C ASN A 295 10.50 -3.85 -2.03
N PHE A 296 9.50 -4.55 -2.57
CA PHE A 296 8.24 -3.99 -3.05
C PHE A 296 7.08 -4.49 -2.18
N SER A 297 6.17 -3.58 -1.86
CA SER A 297 4.97 -3.92 -1.09
C SER A 297 3.94 -4.57 -2.01
N VAL A 298 3.47 -5.75 -1.64
CA VAL A 298 2.41 -6.49 -2.33
C VAL A 298 1.28 -6.75 -1.35
N LYS A 299 0.04 -6.42 -1.75
CA LYS A 299 -1.15 -6.65 -0.94
C LYS A 299 -1.88 -7.91 -1.41
N VAL A 300 -2.09 -8.82 -0.49
CA VAL A 300 -2.79 -10.08 -0.72
C VAL A 300 -4.04 -10.12 0.14
N ARG A 301 -5.22 -10.05 -0.49
CA ARG A 301 -6.51 -10.11 0.21
C ARG A 301 -6.81 -11.54 0.65
N LEU A 302 -7.18 -11.73 1.92
CA LEU A 302 -7.68 -13.00 2.42
C LEU A 302 -9.11 -13.25 1.91
N LEU A 303 -9.36 -14.45 1.42
CA LEU A 303 -10.70 -14.88 1.02
C LEU A 303 -11.53 -15.21 2.26
N ALA A 304 -12.71 -14.59 2.39
CA ALA A 304 -13.61 -14.79 3.53
C ALA A 304 -14.00 -16.26 3.74
N ASP A 305 -14.15 -17.03 2.66
CA ASP A 305 -14.49 -18.46 2.68
C ASP A 305 -13.41 -19.30 3.38
N SER A 306 -12.15 -18.86 3.34
CA SER A 306 -11.04 -19.62 3.93
C SER A 306 -10.98 -19.55 5.45
N TYR A 307 -11.56 -18.53 6.07
CA TYR A 307 -11.54 -18.35 7.53
C TYR A 307 -12.91 -18.33 8.22
N SER A 308 -14.00 -18.46 7.47
CA SER A 308 -15.37 -18.49 8.01
C SER A 308 -15.59 -19.59 9.07
N ALA A 309 -14.85 -20.70 8.97
CA ALA A 309 -14.90 -21.83 9.90
C ALA A 309 -14.00 -21.66 11.14
N VAL A 310 -13.17 -20.60 11.19
CA VAL A 310 -12.23 -20.37 12.29
C VAL A 310 -12.94 -19.63 13.42
N LYS A 311 -13.35 -20.37 14.45
CA LYS A 311 -13.85 -19.77 15.70
C LYS A 311 -12.65 -19.27 16.52
N GLY A 312 -12.33 -17.98 16.41
CA GLY A 312 -11.25 -17.40 17.19
C GLY A 312 -11.41 -15.89 17.18
N GLY A 313 -11.84 -15.33 18.30
CA GLY A 313 -12.03 -13.90 18.47
C GLY A 313 -13.12 -13.60 19.51
N ALA A 314 -13.24 -12.36 19.98
CA ALA A 314 -14.36 -11.93 20.79
C ALA A 314 -15.65 -12.14 20.00
N LYS A 315 -16.74 -12.54 20.66
CA LYS A 315 -18.00 -12.97 20.05
C LYS A 315 -18.63 -11.98 19.05
N ASP A 316 -18.16 -10.74 19.03
CA ASP A 316 -18.75 -9.63 18.25
C ASP A 316 -17.84 -9.09 17.12
N LEU A 317 -16.65 -9.67 16.91
CA LEU A 317 -15.75 -9.22 15.85
C LEU A 317 -16.01 -9.98 14.53
N PRO A 318 -16.08 -9.28 13.40
CA PRO A 318 -16.36 -9.89 12.08
C PRO A 318 -15.21 -10.77 11.55
N SER A 319 -14.00 -10.66 12.08
CA SER A 319 -12.83 -11.46 11.70
C SER A 319 -12.11 -12.03 12.92
N PRO A 320 -11.55 -13.27 12.84
CA PRO A 320 -10.72 -13.84 13.89
C PRO A 320 -9.33 -13.22 13.96
N PHE A 321 -8.92 -12.46 12.93
CA PHE A 321 -7.59 -11.90 12.82
C PHE A 321 -7.55 -10.50 13.42
N ARG A 322 -6.43 -10.21 14.11
CA ARG A 322 -6.15 -8.86 14.61
C ARG A 322 -5.13 -8.18 13.70
N PRO A 323 -5.29 -6.88 13.41
CA PRO A 323 -4.29 -6.10 12.71
C PRO A 323 -2.92 -6.20 13.40
N GLY A 324 -1.87 -6.34 12.60
CA GLY A 324 -0.49 -6.44 13.10
C GLY A 324 0.05 -7.86 13.29
N LEU A 325 -0.75 -8.91 13.13
CA LEU A 325 -0.27 -10.30 13.13
C LEU A 325 0.69 -10.51 11.96
N SER A 326 1.76 -11.29 12.22
CA SER A 326 2.70 -11.71 11.19
C SER A 326 2.13 -12.88 10.39
N ALA A 327 2.42 -12.89 9.10
CA ALA A 327 2.04 -13.95 8.18
C ALA A 327 3.11 -14.15 7.12
N THR A 328 3.26 -15.39 6.69
CA THR A 328 4.04 -15.78 5.52
C THR A 328 3.10 -16.12 4.39
N VAL A 329 3.39 -15.61 3.21
CA VAL A 329 2.55 -15.77 2.02
C VAL A 329 3.37 -16.40 0.91
N ASP A 330 2.88 -17.52 0.40
CA ASP A 330 3.41 -18.22 -0.77
C ASP A 330 2.53 -17.85 -1.97
N ILE A 331 3.03 -16.98 -2.85
CA ILE A 331 2.32 -16.50 -4.04
C ILE A 331 2.60 -17.46 -5.18
N GLU A 332 1.58 -18.07 -5.76
CA GLU A 332 1.66 -18.97 -6.92
C GLU A 332 1.77 -18.13 -8.20
N SER A 333 3.01 -17.93 -8.71
CA SER A 333 3.27 -17.02 -9.83
C SER A 333 3.01 -17.65 -11.18
N GLU A 334 3.55 -18.84 -11.43
CA GLU A 334 3.41 -19.55 -12.69
C GLU A 334 3.15 -21.05 -12.46
N THR A 335 2.27 -21.59 -13.26
CA THR A 335 1.96 -23.03 -13.23
C THR A 335 2.24 -23.62 -14.60
N VAL A 336 3.22 -24.54 -14.66
CA VAL A 336 3.53 -25.27 -15.91
C VAL A 336 3.46 -26.76 -15.68
N THR A 337 2.85 -27.45 -16.61
CA THR A 337 2.87 -28.92 -16.65
C THR A 337 3.92 -29.35 -17.67
N GLY A 338 4.91 -30.11 -17.23
CA GLY A 338 5.99 -30.52 -18.08
C GLY A 338 6.84 -31.65 -17.47
N LEU A 339 7.89 -32.03 -18.16
CA LEU A 339 8.82 -33.05 -17.70
C LEU A 339 9.58 -32.53 -16.50
N ALA A 340 9.31 -33.06 -15.31
CA ALA A 340 9.90 -32.65 -14.06
C ALA A 340 10.85 -33.69 -13.51
N VAL A 341 11.90 -33.21 -12.86
CA VAL A 341 12.90 -34.01 -12.15
C VAL A 341 13.11 -33.46 -10.75
N PRO A 342 13.49 -34.29 -9.75
CA PRO A 342 13.83 -33.76 -8.43
C PRO A 342 14.96 -32.71 -8.53
N ILE A 343 14.85 -31.62 -7.79
CA ILE A 343 15.87 -30.54 -7.79
C ILE A 343 17.26 -31.09 -7.50
N GLN A 344 17.33 -32.11 -6.61
CA GLN A 344 18.59 -32.77 -6.25
C GLN A 344 19.28 -33.49 -7.42
N ALA A 345 18.57 -33.78 -8.51
CA ALA A 345 19.11 -34.43 -9.69
C ALA A 345 19.82 -33.48 -10.66
N VAL A 346 19.63 -32.17 -10.49
CA VAL A 346 20.19 -31.12 -11.36
C VAL A 346 21.38 -30.46 -10.66
N PHE A 347 22.51 -30.44 -11.32
CA PHE A 347 23.69 -29.78 -10.79
C PHE A 347 24.30 -28.82 -11.82
N THR A 348 24.91 -27.77 -11.31
CA THR A 348 25.63 -26.78 -12.10
C THR A 348 27.08 -27.19 -12.14
N GLY A 349 27.57 -27.53 -13.32
CA GLY A 349 28.99 -27.92 -13.51
C GLY A 349 29.83 -26.73 -13.95
N ASP A 350 30.75 -26.31 -13.10
CA ASP A 350 31.86 -25.49 -13.55
C ASP A 350 32.89 -26.39 -14.21
N LYS A 351 33.52 -25.88 -15.27
CA LYS A 351 34.47 -26.63 -16.12
C LYS A 351 35.54 -27.36 -15.31
N ASP A 352 35.87 -28.55 -15.75
CA ASP A 352 37.12 -29.28 -15.49
C ASP A 352 38.23 -28.37 -14.95
N LYS A 353 38.36 -28.31 -13.64
CA LYS A 353 39.62 -28.02 -13.00
C LYS A 353 40.34 -29.36 -12.84
N SER A 354 41.11 -29.74 -13.89
CA SER A 354 42.23 -30.64 -13.67
C SER A 354 43.06 -30.02 -12.54
N THR A 355 43.03 -30.67 -11.41
CA THR A 355 43.79 -30.32 -10.22
C THR A 355 45.24 -30.64 -10.48
N ASP A 356 46.01 -29.67 -10.95
CA ASP A 356 47.46 -29.66 -10.77
C ASP A 356 47.76 -28.73 -9.60
N PRO A 357 48.22 -29.25 -8.41
CA PRO A 357 48.40 -28.44 -7.21
C PRO A 357 49.76 -27.73 -7.15
N MET A 358 50.41 -27.44 -8.28
CA MET A 358 51.74 -26.83 -8.21
C MET A 358 51.95 -25.80 -9.29
N LYS A 359 51.42 -24.59 -9.10
CA LYS A 359 52.00 -23.32 -9.59
C LYS A 359 51.13 -22.16 -9.15
N ASN A 360 51.42 -21.68 -7.93
CA ASN A 360 51.00 -20.33 -7.60
C ASN A 360 52.18 -19.62 -6.95
N SER A 361 52.79 -18.74 -7.69
CA SER A 361 53.68 -17.70 -7.18
C SER A 361 53.47 -16.47 -8.08
N GLY A 362 52.89 -15.42 -7.50
CA GLY A 362 53.11 -14.01 -7.90
C GLY A 362 52.21 -13.47 -9.01
N ASN A 363 51.16 -12.76 -8.68
CA ASN A 363 51.05 -11.32 -9.00
C ASN A 363 49.60 -10.79 -8.72
N ASP A 364 49.50 -9.94 -7.71
CA ASP A 364 48.30 -9.18 -7.31
C ASP A 364 48.04 -7.98 -8.25
N GLN A 365 47.57 -8.17 -9.45
CA GLN A 365 47.10 -7.03 -10.28
C GLN A 365 45.98 -7.35 -11.30
N ASN A 366 45.18 -8.39 -11.12
CA ASN A 366 44.14 -8.71 -12.11
C ASN A 366 42.75 -9.03 -11.51
N MET A 367 42.41 -8.47 -10.34
CA MET A 367 41.08 -8.70 -9.73
C MET A 367 39.93 -7.99 -10.48
N ASP A 368 40.17 -6.85 -11.10
CA ASP A 368 39.09 -6.10 -11.78
C ASP A 368 38.72 -6.61 -13.16
N LYS A 369 39.59 -7.35 -13.82
CA LYS A 369 39.29 -7.97 -15.12
C LYS A 369 38.60 -9.33 -15.01
N GLN A 370 38.57 -9.94 -13.83
CA GLN A 370 37.85 -11.21 -13.60
C GLN A 370 36.39 -11.00 -13.26
N LYS A 371 36.01 -9.88 -12.61
CA LYS A 371 34.61 -9.55 -12.31
C LYS A 371 33.78 -9.25 -13.57
N SER A 372 34.34 -8.67 -14.59
CA SER A 372 33.61 -8.35 -15.84
C SER A 372 33.40 -9.55 -16.79
N LYS A 373 34.08 -10.68 -16.55
CA LYS A 373 33.92 -11.91 -17.39
C LYS A 373 32.97 -12.93 -16.75
N LEU A 374 32.52 -12.72 -15.53
CA LEU A 374 31.57 -13.61 -14.81
C LEU A 374 30.10 -13.31 -15.15
N ASN A 375 29.79 -12.16 -15.74
CA ASN A 375 28.41 -11.74 -15.99
C ASN A 375 27.79 -12.22 -17.30
N ASP A 376 28.53 -12.97 -18.17
CA ASP A 376 28.02 -13.36 -19.50
C ASP A 376 28.07 -14.87 -19.79
N LYS A 377 28.36 -15.72 -18.81
CA LYS A 377 28.31 -17.18 -19.02
C LYS A 377 27.03 -17.75 -18.41
N LYS A 378 26.04 -18.05 -19.25
CA LYS A 378 24.93 -18.94 -18.86
C LYS A 378 25.53 -20.18 -18.18
N VAL A 379 25.25 -20.33 -16.91
CA VAL A 379 25.69 -21.48 -16.13
C VAL A 379 25.02 -22.72 -16.72
N LYS A 380 25.83 -23.65 -17.22
CA LYS A 380 25.30 -24.87 -17.82
C LYS A 380 24.87 -25.83 -16.74
N GLN A 381 23.68 -26.37 -16.89
CA GLN A 381 23.07 -27.33 -15.97
C GLN A 381 23.13 -28.72 -16.57
N TYR A 382 23.31 -29.71 -15.72
CA TYR A 382 23.51 -31.09 -16.10
C TYR A 382 22.71 -32.04 -15.23
N VAL A 383 22.36 -33.18 -15.83
CA VAL A 383 21.71 -34.30 -15.14
C VAL A 383 22.47 -35.60 -15.50
N TYR A 384 22.61 -36.49 -14.55
CA TYR A 384 23.16 -37.81 -14.80
C TYR A 384 22.05 -38.79 -15.19
N LEU A 385 22.05 -39.24 -16.43
CA LEU A 385 21.17 -40.32 -16.91
C LEU A 385 21.77 -41.65 -16.51
N PHE A 386 20.95 -42.51 -15.91
CA PHE A 386 21.29 -43.87 -15.56
C PHE A 386 20.86 -44.84 -16.66
N ASP A 387 21.81 -45.64 -17.18
CA ASP A 387 21.51 -46.75 -18.10
C ASP A 387 21.48 -48.05 -17.30
N SER A 388 20.28 -48.57 -17.03
CA SER A 388 20.07 -49.80 -16.25
C SER A 388 20.65 -51.06 -16.92
N LYS A 389 20.90 -51.03 -18.26
CA LYS A 389 21.50 -52.17 -19.00
C LYS A 389 23.03 -52.20 -18.87
N ALA A 390 23.64 -51.03 -18.85
CA ALA A 390 25.10 -50.89 -18.80
C ALA A 390 25.65 -50.60 -17.39
N ALA A 391 24.74 -50.34 -16.39
CA ALA A 391 25.10 -49.88 -15.06
C ALA A 391 26.04 -48.66 -15.04
N THR A 392 25.88 -47.77 -16.03
CA THR A 392 26.71 -46.58 -16.21
C THR A 392 25.87 -45.32 -16.18
N VAL A 393 26.48 -44.18 -15.79
CA VAL A 393 25.84 -42.88 -15.79
C VAL A 393 26.42 -42.00 -16.88
N LYS A 394 25.52 -41.27 -17.56
CA LYS A 394 25.90 -40.34 -18.64
C LYS A 394 25.53 -38.92 -18.25
N LYS A 395 26.53 -38.04 -18.20
CA LYS A 395 26.31 -36.59 -17.99
C LYS A 395 25.63 -36.00 -19.22
N THR A 396 24.45 -35.41 -19.05
CA THR A 396 23.66 -34.78 -20.14
C THR A 396 23.40 -33.34 -19.80
N GLU A 397 23.65 -32.41 -20.71
CA GLU A 397 23.33 -31.00 -20.59
C GLU A 397 21.82 -30.82 -20.72
N VAL A 398 21.23 -30.07 -19.80
CA VAL A 398 19.80 -29.79 -19.77
C VAL A 398 19.53 -28.29 -19.64
N THR A 399 18.38 -27.87 -20.16
CA THR A 399 17.87 -26.52 -19.91
C THR A 399 16.69 -26.63 -18.97
N THR A 400 16.76 -25.97 -17.83
CA THR A 400 15.69 -25.99 -16.83
C THR A 400 14.75 -24.81 -17.04
N GLY A 401 13.51 -24.99 -16.60
CA GLY A 401 12.46 -23.96 -16.52
C GLY A 401 12.14 -23.61 -15.09
N ILE A 402 10.84 -23.47 -14.78
CA ILE A 402 10.37 -23.18 -13.43
C ILE A 402 10.62 -24.34 -12.48
N GLN A 403 10.70 -24.01 -11.19
CA GLN A 403 10.93 -24.97 -10.12
C GLN A 403 9.99 -24.70 -8.93
N ASP A 404 9.69 -25.76 -8.19
CA ASP A 404 9.06 -25.68 -6.86
C ASP A 404 10.04 -26.17 -5.79
N ASP A 405 9.57 -26.44 -4.57
CA ASP A 405 10.41 -26.93 -3.46
C ASP A 405 10.99 -28.33 -3.68
N GLN A 406 10.47 -29.13 -4.61
CA GLN A 406 10.83 -30.54 -4.80
C GLN A 406 11.26 -30.86 -6.23
N PHE A 407 10.66 -30.20 -7.23
CA PHE A 407 10.83 -30.51 -8.65
C PHE A 407 11.22 -29.30 -9.47
N ILE A 408 11.97 -29.54 -10.52
CA ILE A 408 12.34 -28.56 -11.53
C ILE A 408 11.93 -29.09 -12.92
N ILE A 409 11.32 -28.22 -13.73
CA ILE A 409 10.95 -28.57 -15.10
C ILE A 409 12.20 -28.53 -15.99
N VAL A 410 12.35 -29.58 -16.80
CA VAL A 410 13.39 -29.65 -17.82
C VAL A 410 12.76 -29.39 -19.18
N ALA A 411 13.13 -28.25 -19.77
CA ALA A 411 12.61 -27.85 -21.09
C ALA A 411 13.24 -28.64 -22.24
N THR A 412 14.57 -28.94 -22.16
CA THR A 412 15.29 -29.69 -23.18
C THR A 412 16.37 -30.57 -22.56
N GLY A 413 16.71 -31.69 -23.25
CA GLY A 413 17.80 -32.58 -22.84
C GLY A 413 17.34 -33.92 -22.24
N LEU A 414 16.07 -34.10 -21.87
CA LEU A 414 15.53 -35.33 -21.32
C LEU A 414 14.26 -35.79 -22.06
N LYS A 415 13.97 -37.10 -21.96
CA LYS A 415 12.72 -37.71 -22.45
C LYS A 415 11.93 -38.29 -21.27
N ALA A 416 10.62 -38.31 -21.41
CA ALA A 416 9.76 -38.92 -20.40
C ALA A 416 10.12 -40.40 -20.18
N GLY A 417 10.16 -40.82 -18.90
CA GLY A 417 10.44 -42.19 -18.49
C GLY A 417 11.95 -42.53 -18.38
N GLN A 418 12.88 -41.60 -18.67
CA GLN A 418 14.30 -41.81 -18.43
C GLN A 418 14.63 -41.85 -16.95
N GLU A 419 15.53 -42.76 -16.57
CA GLU A 419 16.03 -42.88 -15.22
C GLU A 419 17.18 -41.89 -14.97
N ILE A 420 17.09 -41.12 -13.92
CA ILE A 420 18.04 -40.07 -13.54
C ILE A 420 18.55 -40.32 -12.13
N VAL A 421 19.79 -39.96 -11.87
CA VAL A 421 20.39 -40.07 -10.56
C VAL A 421 19.97 -38.88 -9.72
N SER A 422 19.35 -39.16 -8.55
CA SER A 422 18.88 -38.12 -7.61
C SER A 422 19.74 -38.02 -6.34
N GLY A 423 20.76 -38.86 -6.17
CA GLY A 423 21.72 -38.84 -5.07
C GLY A 423 22.31 -40.18 -4.74
N PRO A 424 23.29 -40.25 -3.80
CA PRO A 424 24.22 -39.22 -3.35
C PRO A 424 25.27 -38.92 -4.43
N TYR A 425 25.78 -37.69 -4.43
CA TYR A 425 26.84 -37.23 -5.35
C TYR A 425 28.19 -37.28 -4.66
#